data_d3b76c057162541b6b0ca0fd5e3a9f06
#
_entry.id   d3b76c057162541b6b0ca0fd5e3a9f06
#
_cell.length_a   1.000
_cell.length_b   1.000
_cell.length_c   1.000
_cell.angle_alpha   90.00
_cell.angle_beta   90.00
_cell.angle_gamma   90.00
#
_symmetry.space_group_name_H-M   'P 1'
#
loop_
_entity.id
_entity.type
_entity.pdbx_description
1 polymer ?
#
loop_
_entity_poly.entity_id
_entity_poly.type
_entity_poly.pdbx_seq_one_letter_code
_entity_poly.pdbx_strand_id
1 'polypeptide(L)'
;MASIGIGCGSYFYASRYAEYGLSAVAILGPGTVAFFGSVKIARVLHHRITQGRWTQKENSAWWKNDTNSIRWNSLIPLMVTLVTSYSFTICMTYAWGFASQAGLNQGIISSVMNLLAIFDCIVFYFAFGEKVGWIHIVGVLLMIASIVCIGFAVNASEEDDEVDEDADEEDDEIDTGGRSKALNGILAIAIGLGAPVSLTIQHYFIRKHSGVYTGQAQAFDVAPLLNIVFCFFMPQLMDQLDVTWEDIFVGGAAGSMMESGRVLISYSIAVGLAGPVTAIVNANIAYQTILGVLLASQSLDTFQVSGILLGFLGVCAISLFDNVVKKVKLTRRLSSLRS
;
A
#
# COMPACT_ATOMS: atom_id res chain seq x y z
N MET A 1 -10.31 9.05 -1.06
CA MET A 1 -9.87 8.77 -2.44
C MET A 1 -8.67 7.83 -2.49
N ALA A 2 -7.49 8.18 -1.87
CA ALA A 2 -6.32 7.30 -1.90
C ALA A 2 -6.61 5.88 -1.37
N SER A 3 -7.23 5.76 -0.19
CA SER A 3 -7.60 4.48 0.41
C SER A 3 -8.52 3.65 -0.46
N ILE A 4 -9.50 4.29 -1.11
CA ILE A 4 -10.43 3.60 -2.03
C ILE A 4 -9.67 3.07 -3.24
N GLY A 5 -8.84 3.90 -3.87
CA GLY A 5 -8.07 3.50 -5.04
C GLY A 5 -7.14 2.31 -4.74
N ILE A 6 -6.41 2.38 -3.61
CA ILE A 6 -5.53 1.28 -3.20
C ILE A 6 -6.35 0.05 -2.82
N GLY A 7 -7.40 0.20 -2.01
CA GLY A 7 -8.20 -0.93 -1.56
C GLY A 7 -8.86 -1.69 -2.70
N CYS A 8 -9.54 -1.00 -3.60
CA CYS A 8 -10.16 -1.63 -4.77
C CYS A 8 -9.12 -2.24 -5.71
N GLY A 9 -8.05 -1.49 -6.04
CA GLY A 9 -7.02 -1.98 -6.93
C GLY A 9 -6.29 -3.21 -6.37
N SER A 10 -5.94 -3.19 -5.08
CA SER A 10 -5.32 -4.34 -4.42
C SER A 10 -6.24 -5.55 -4.36
N TYR A 11 -7.53 -5.33 -4.09
CA TYR A 11 -8.50 -6.42 -4.07
C TYR A 11 -8.60 -7.11 -5.44
N PHE A 12 -8.82 -6.36 -6.52
CA PHE A 12 -8.92 -6.94 -7.86
C PHE A 12 -7.63 -7.65 -8.29
N TYR A 13 -6.47 -7.12 -7.91
CA TYR A 13 -5.20 -7.80 -8.17
C TYR A 13 -5.07 -9.08 -7.36
N ALA A 14 -5.25 -9.00 -6.05
CA ALA A 14 -5.00 -10.12 -5.15
C ALA A 14 -6.01 -11.27 -5.36
N SER A 15 -7.29 -10.96 -5.58
CA SER A 15 -8.33 -11.98 -5.77
C SER A 15 -8.19 -12.78 -7.07
N ARG A 16 -7.50 -12.25 -8.07
CA ARG A 16 -7.46 -12.89 -9.41
C ARG A 16 -6.06 -13.36 -9.83
N TYR A 17 -5.02 -12.70 -9.34
CA TYR A 17 -3.67 -12.88 -9.87
C TYR A 17 -2.60 -13.21 -8.84
N ALA A 18 -2.87 -13.10 -7.53
CA ALA A 18 -1.83 -13.28 -6.50
C ALA A 18 -1.17 -14.67 -6.51
N GLU A 19 -1.90 -15.71 -6.92
CA GLU A 19 -1.43 -17.10 -6.98
C GLU A 19 -0.29 -17.29 -8.00
N TYR A 20 -0.25 -16.47 -9.04
CA TYR A 20 0.79 -16.51 -10.06
C TYR A 20 2.10 -15.83 -9.66
N GLY A 21 2.20 -15.36 -8.39
CA GLY A 21 3.42 -14.80 -7.83
C GLY A 21 3.89 -13.52 -8.55
N LEU A 22 5.20 -13.37 -8.73
CA LEU A 22 5.77 -12.15 -9.33
C LEU A 22 5.40 -11.93 -10.79
N SER A 23 5.15 -12.98 -11.56
CA SER A 23 4.72 -12.84 -12.97
C SER A 23 3.38 -12.12 -13.09
N ALA A 24 2.47 -12.32 -12.11
CA ALA A 24 1.19 -11.64 -12.08
C ALA A 24 1.29 -10.11 -11.95
N VAL A 25 2.38 -9.60 -11.38
CA VAL A 25 2.61 -8.15 -11.27
C VAL A 25 2.66 -7.48 -12.65
N ALA A 26 3.04 -8.23 -13.68
CA ALA A 26 3.09 -7.75 -15.06
C ALA A 26 1.72 -7.23 -15.56
N ILE A 27 0.60 -7.80 -15.09
CA ILE A 27 -0.75 -7.38 -15.51
C ILE A 27 -1.08 -5.94 -15.10
N LEU A 28 -0.44 -5.41 -14.04
CA LEU A 28 -0.62 -4.04 -13.59
C LEU A 28 0.07 -3.02 -14.52
N GLY A 29 1.11 -3.48 -15.25
CA GLY A 29 2.03 -2.64 -16.00
C GLY A 29 1.39 -1.85 -17.13
N PRO A 30 0.77 -2.49 -18.14
CA PRO A 30 0.33 -1.81 -19.36
C PRO A 30 -0.63 -0.66 -19.11
N GLY A 31 -1.67 -0.88 -18.30
CA GLY A 31 -2.65 0.16 -17.98
C GLY A 31 -2.07 1.32 -17.19
N THR A 32 -1.21 1.01 -16.22
CA THR A 32 -0.54 2.05 -15.41
C THR A 32 0.40 2.90 -16.25
N VAL A 33 1.20 2.26 -17.11
CA VAL A 33 2.11 2.97 -18.03
C VAL A 33 1.31 3.85 -19.00
N ALA A 34 0.22 3.31 -19.58
CA ALA A 34 -0.66 4.06 -20.46
C ALA A 34 -1.30 5.27 -19.75
N PHE A 35 -1.84 5.08 -18.55
CA PHE A 35 -2.48 6.13 -17.77
C PHE A 35 -1.49 7.24 -17.38
N PHE A 36 -0.40 6.90 -16.69
CA PHE A 36 0.57 7.91 -16.25
C PHE A 36 1.37 8.52 -17.40
N GLY A 37 1.63 7.74 -18.46
CA GLY A 37 2.21 8.22 -19.70
C GLY A 37 1.32 9.27 -20.37
N SER A 38 0.02 9.00 -20.50
CA SER A 38 -0.95 9.94 -21.04
C SER A 38 -1.03 11.22 -20.22
N VAL A 39 -1.05 11.14 -18.89
CA VAL A 39 -1.03 12.31 -18.02
C VAL A 39 0.24 13.15 -18.21
N LYS A 40 1.41 12.50 -18.34
CA LYS A 40 2.68 13.21 -18.62
C LYS A 40 2.65 13.90 -19.98
N ILE A 41 2.21 13.19 -21.02
CA ILE A 41 2.06 13.78 -22.37
C ILE A 41 1.11 14.97 -22.34
N ALA A 42 -0.06 14.83 -21.72
CA ALA A 42 -1.03 15.91 -21.58
C ALA A 42 -0.44 17.14 -20.87
N ARG A 43 0.35 16.94 -19.79
CA ARG A 43 1.05 18.03 -19.09
C ARG A 43 2.07 18.73 -20.00
N VAL A 44 2.87 17.98 -20.76
CA VAL A 44 3.87 18.54 -21.67
C VAL A 44 3.18 19.33 -22.78
N LEU A 45 2.10 18.79 -23.38
CA LEU A 45 1.31 19.47 -24.40
C LEU A 45 0.65 20.74 -23.85
N HIS A 46 0.02 20.65 -22.68
CA HIS A 46 -0.58 21.81 -22.01
C HIS A 46 0.47 22.91 -21.77
N HIS A 47 1.64 22.54 -21.27
CA HIS A 47 2.72 23.50 -21.06
C HIS A 47 3.22 24.11 -22.37
N ARG A 48 3.33 23.30 -23.44
CA ARG A 48 3.68 23.80 -24.78
C ARG A 48 2.66 24.80 -25.31
N ILE A 49 1.38 24.49 -25.14
CA ILE A 49 0.27 25.37 -25.64
C ILE A 49 0.24 26.66 -24.82
N THR A 50 0.35 26.61 -23.51
CA THR A 50 0.19 27.79 -22.64
C THR A 50 1.43 28.66 -22.54
N GLN A 51 2.63 28.08 -22.60
CA GLN A 51 3.90 28.79 -22.36
C GLN A 51 4.86 28.79 -23.57
N GLY A 52 4.49 28.14 -24.65
CA GLY A 52 5.30 28.08 -25.87
C GLY A 52 6.57 27.24 -25.78
N ARG A 53 6.81 26.55 -24.65
CA ARG A 53 8.01 25.77 -24.35
C ARG A 53 7.67 24.30 -24.05
N TRP A 54 8.55 23.36 -24.41
CA TRP A 54 8.34 21.93 -24.17
C TRP A 54 8.63 21.50 -22.73
N THR A 55 9.48 22.22 -22.02
CA THR A 55 9.92 21.87 -20.67
C THR A 55 9.84 23.07 -19.74
N GLN A 56 9.37 22.81 -18.53
CA GLN A 56 9.36 23.78 -17.43
C GLN A 56 10.71 23.71 -16.71
N LYS A 57 11.73 24.45 -17.23
CA LYS A 57 13.05 24.43 -16.62
C LYS A 57 13.05 25.03 -15.20
N GLU A 58 12.28 26.06 -14.99
CA GLU A 58 12.35 26.92 -13.80
C GLU A 58 11.96 26.26 -12.47
N ASN A 59 11.19 25.18 -12.48
CA ASN A 59 10.80 24.44 -11.27
C ASN A 59 10.99 22.93 -11.42
N SER A 60 11.87 22.49 -12.31
CA SER A 60 12.12 21.08 -12.50
C SER A 60 12.91 20.51 -11.34
N ALA A 61 12.46 19.39 -10.77
CA ALA A 61 13.23 18.62 -9.79
C ALA A 61 14.58 18.14 -10.37
N TRP A 62 14.68 18.03 -11.70
CA TRP A 62 15.82 17.48 -12.41
C TRP A 62 16.81 18.51 -12.94
N TRP A 63 16.46 19.81 -12.95
CA TRP A 63 17.25 20.82 -13.59
C TRP A 63 17.61 21.97 -12.65
N LYS A 64 18.89 22.36 -12.62
CA LYS A 64 19.37 23.56 -11.93
C LYS A 64 19.40 24.70 -12.94
N ASN A 65 18.65 25.76 -12.68
CA ASN A 65 18.58 26.92 -13.55
C ASN A 65 19.91 27.72 -13.56
N ASP A 66 20.52 27.81 -12.38
CA ASP A 66 21.74 28.63 -12.15
C ASP A 66 22.94 28.11 -12.96
N THR A 67 23.09 26.79 -13.07
CA THR A 67 24.24 26.14 -13.74
C THR A 67 23.86 25.45 -15.05
N ASN A 68 22.58 25.51 -15.44
CA ASN A 68 22.01 24.82 -16.60
C ASN A 68 22.39 23.32 -16.63
N SER A 69 22.42 22.68 -15.48
CA SER A 69 22.87 21.30 -15.27
C SER A 69 21.84 20.42 -14.58
N ILE A 70 22.00 19.10 -14.70
CA ILE A 70 21.13 18.11 -14.04
C ILE A 70 21.36 18.11 -12.52
N ARG A 71 20.29 18.03 -11.74
CA ARG A 71 20.31 17.85 -10.28
C ARG A 71 20.49 16.39 -9.92
N TRP A 72 21.72 15.92 -9.87
CA TRP A 72 22.03 14.53 -9.49
C TRP A 72 21.47 14.12 -8.11
N ASN A 73 21.33 15.08 -7.18
CA ASN A 73 20.76 14.83 -5.87
C ASN A 73 19.29 14.37 -5.92
N SER A 74 18.57 14.55 -7.03
CA SER A 74 17.21 14.04 -7.22
C SER A 74 17.21 12.54 -7.59
N LEU A 75 18.34 12.01 -8.04
CA LEU A 75 18.47 10.59 -8.39
C LEU A 75 18.38 9.69 -7.14
N ILE A 76 18.97 10.11 -6.01
CA ILE A 76 18.97 9.33 -4.77
C ILE A 76 17.53 9.04 -4.30
N PRO A 77 16.66 10.06 -4.06
CA PRO A 77 15.29 9.77 -3.64
C PRO A 77 14.49 9.00 -4.68
N LEU A 78 14.73 9.20 -5.98
CA LEU A 78 14.09 8.40 -7.04
C LEU A 78 14.47 6.92 -6.93
N MET A 79 15.77 6.63 -6.86
CA MET A 79 16.27 5.25 -6.78
C MET A 79 15.82 4.55 -5.51
N VAL A 80 15.88 5.24 -4.36
CA VAL A 80 15.38 4.67 -3.09
C VAL A 80 13.89 4.39 -3.19
N THR A 81 13.09 5.30 -3.73
CA THR A 81 11.65 5.10 -3.89
C THR A 81 11.35 3.94 -4.86
N LEU A 82 12.11 3.80 -5.94
CA LEU A 82 12.00 2.66 -6.84
C LEU A 82 12.29 1.35 -6.12
N VAL A 83 13.45 1.22 -5.49
CA VAL A 83 13.86 0.00 -4.78
C VAL A 83 12.85 -0.37 -3.69
N THR A 84 12.44 0.60 -2.87
CA THR A 84 11.45 0.34 -1.81
C THR A 84 10.07 0.00 -2.35
N SER A 85 9.66 0.58 -3.49
CA SER A 85 8.40 0.22 -4.15
C SER A 85 8.46 -1.20 -4.73
N TYR A 86 9.59 -1.63 -5.31
CA TYR A 86 9.79 -3.02 -5.71
C TYR A 86 9.75 -3.97 -4.52
N SER A 87 10.50 -3.66 -3.45
CA SER A 87 10.50 -4.47 -2.23
C SER A 87 9.10 -4.61 -1.64
N PHE A 88 8.35 -3.51 -1.58
CA PHE A 88 6.95 -3.53 -1.16
C PHE A 88 6.11 -4.47 -2.03
N THR A 89 6.19 -4.33 -3.35
CA THR A 89 5.39 -5.14 -4.28
C THR A 89 5.75 -6.62 -4.16
N ILE A 90 7.05 -6.95 -4.09
CA ILE A 90 7.54 -8.31 -3.91
C ILE A 90 6.99 -8.90 -2.60
N CYS A 91 7.18 -8.21 -1.48
CA CYS A 91 6.71 -8.67 -0.18
C CYS A 91 5.20 -8.91 -0.17
N MET A 92 4.41 -7.98 -0.70
CA MET A 92 2.94 -8.12 -0.72
C MET A 92 2.49 -9.24 -1.64
N THR A 93 3.07 -9.37 -2.83
CA THR A 93 2.71 -10.44 -3.77
C THR A 93 2.95 -11.83 -3.19
N TYR A 94 4.13 -12.05 -2.58
CA TYR A 94 4.40 -13.33 -1.93
C TYR A 94 3.55 -13.54 -0.67
N ALA A 95 3.32 -12.49 0.13
CA ALA A 95 2.47 -12.59 1.30
C ALA A 95 1.02 -12.99 0.93
N TRP A 96 0.46 -12.41 -0.12
CA TRP A 96 -0.87 -12.78 -0.61
C TRP A 96 -0.88 -14.20 -1.21
N GLY A 97 0.15 -14.60 -1.95
CA GLY A 97 0.28 -15.96 -2.48
C GLY A 97 0.33 -17.01 -1.38
N PHE A 98 1.14 -16.83 -0.33
CA PHE A 98 1.17 -17.73 0.81
C PHE A 98 -0.12 -17.69 1.64
N ALA A 99 -0.77 -16.53 1.74
CA ALA A 99 -2.06 -16.41 2.41
C ALA A 99 -3.16 -17.19 1.67
N SER A 100 -3.18 -17.11 0.34
CA SER A 100 -4.11 -17.91 -0.49
C SER A 100 -3.91 -19.40 -0.27
N GLN A 101 -2.64 -19.88 -0.29
CA GLN A 101 -2.29 -21.28 -0.02
C GLN A 101 -2.66 -21.75 1.41
N ALA A 102 -2.69 -20.82 2.36
CA ALA A 102 -3.12 -21.07 3.73
C ALA A 102 -4.65 -20.96 3.92
N GLY A 103 -5.41 -20.61 2.89
CA GLY A 103 -6.85 -20.34 3.00
C GLY A 103 -7.20 -19.04 3.72
N LEU A 104 -6.22 -18.14 3.93
CA LEU A 104 -6.43 -16.90 4.66
C LEU A 104 -7.10 -15.83 3.82
N ASN A 105 -8.03 -15.10 4.43
CA ASN A 105 -8.61 -13.91 3.81
C ASN A 105 -7.53 -12.84 3.52
N GLN A 106 -7.53 -12.27 2.32
CA GLN A 106 -6.57 -11.25 1.88
C GLN A 106 -6.58 -10.00 2.77
N GLY A 107 -7.71 -9.67 3.38
CA GLY A 107 -7.84 -8.58 4.36
C GLY A 107 -6.96 -8.79 5.59
N ILE A 108 -6.71 -10.06 5.97
CA ILE A 108 -5.83 -10.41 7.09
C ILE A 108 -4.40 -9.95 6.80
N ILE A 109 -3.87 -10.32 5.65
CA ILE A 109 -2.50 -9.91 5.27
C ILE A 109 -2.42 -8.40 5.07
N SER A 110 -3.45 -7.80 4.48
CA SER A 110 -3.52 -6.35 4.35
C SER A 110 -3.54 -5.64 5.71
N SER A 111 -4.02 -6.28 6.78
CA SER A 111 -3.99 -5.71 8.13
C SER A 111 -2.58 -5.55 8.70
N VAL A 112 -1.61 -6.36 8.26
CA VAL A 112 -0.19 -6.20 8.60
C VAL A 112 0.33 -4.83 8.15
N MET A 113 -0.28 -4.24 7.11
CA MET A 113 0.02 -2.88 6.68
C MET A 113 -0.34 -1.80 7.71
N ASN A 114 -1.16 -2.11 8.73
CA ASN A 114 -1.41 -1.17 9.84
C ASN A 114 -0.11 -0.83 10.59
N LEU A 115 0.88 -1.72 10.62
CA LEU A 115 2.19 -1.47 11.21
C LEU A 115 2.94 -0.32 10.53
N LEU A 116 2.62 0.00 9.27
CA LEU A 116 3.19 1.15 8.57
C LEU A 116 2.96 2.46 9.34
N ALA A 117 1.77 2.67 9.89
CA ALA A 117 1.49 3.87 10.69
C ALA A 117 2.33 3.92 11.98
N ILE A 118 2.61 2.76 12.58
CA ILE A 118 3.46 2.64 13.77
C ILE A 118 4.91 2.98 13.41
N PHE A 119 5.45 2.35 12.37
CA PHE A 119 6.82 2.60 11.90
C PHE A 119 7.00 4.05 11.46
N ASP A 120 6.05 4.61 10.74
CA ASP A 120 6.06 6.03 10.37
C ASP A 120 6.06 6.93 11.60
N CYS A 121 5.19 6.68 12.59
CA CYS A 121 5.19 7.43 13.85
C CYS A 121 6.56 7.40 14.54
N ILE A 122 7.19 6.23 14.64
CA ILE A 122 8.49 6.06 15.30
C ILE A 122 9.59 6.79 14.52
N VAL A 123 9.71 6.51 13.21
CA VAL A 123 10.76 7.09 12.38
C VAL A 123 10.62 8.61 12.29
N PHE A 124 9.40 9.12 12.12
CA PHE A 124 9.18 10.56 11.99
C PHE A 124 9.32 11.32 13.32
N TYR A 125 9.03 10.66 14.45
CA TYR A 125 9.36 11.20 15.76
C TYR A 125 10.87 11.44 15.91
N PHE A 126 11.70 10.43 15.60
CA PHE A 126 13.15 10.54 15.73
C PHE A 126 13.80 11.41 14.64
N ALA A 127 13.36 11.29 13.39
CA ALA A 127 14.01 11.94 12.26
C ALA A 127 13.56 13.39 12.04
N PHE A 128 12.31 13.70 12.31
CA PHE A 128 11.71 15.02 12.05
C PHE A 128 11.14 15.71 13.28
N GLY A 129 11.27 15.10 14.47
CA GLY A 129 10.76 15.65 15.72
C GLY A 129 9.23 15.76 15.77
N GLU A 130 8.50 14.92 15.01
CA GLU A 130 7.05 14.91 15.06
C GLU A 130 6.57 14.42 16.44
N LYS A 131 5.71 15.18 17.10
CA LYS A 131 5.28 14.87 18.46
C LYS A 131 4.21 13.78 18.46
N VAL A 132 4.51 12.67 19.10
CA VAL A 132 3.55 11.59 19.36
C VAL A 132 2.75 11.94 20.62
N GLY A 133 1.43 12.15 20.47
CA GLY A 133 0.53 12.40 21.60
C GLY A 133 0.02 11.09 22.21
N TRP A 134 -0.55 11.17 23.42
CA TRP A 134 -1.13 10.02 24.13
C TRP A 134 -2.14 9.22 23.27
N ILE A 135 -2.99 9.91 22.53
CA ILE A 135 -4.00 9.25 21.67
C ILE A 135 -3.36 8.49 20.50
N HIS A 136 -2.21 8.95 19.98
CA HIS A 136 -1.44 8.16 19.01
C HIS A 136 -0.99 6.83 19.62
N ILE A 137 -0.55 6.84 20.90
CA ILE A 137 -0.15 5.62 21.61
C ILE A 137 -1.35 4.67 21.76
N VAL A 138 -2.51 5.19 22.15
CA VAL A 138 -3.75 4.39 22.20
C VAL A 138 -4.11 3.82 20.84
N GLY A 139 -4.02 4.62 19.78
CA GLY A 139 -4.25 4.14 18.42
C GLY A 139 -3.30 3.03 18.01
N VAL A 140 -2.01 3.16 18.32
CA VAL A 140 -0.99 2.13 18.11
C VAL A 140 -1.33 0.83 18.85
N LEU A 141 -1.74 0.92 20.12
CA LEU A 141 -2.12 -0.25 20.91
C LEU A 141 -3.35 -0.96 20.32
N LEU A 142 -4.35 -0.21 19.86
CA LEU A 142 -5.51 -0.76 19.16
C LEU A 142 -5.12 -1.48 17.86
N MET A 143 -4.17 -0.93 17.10
CA MET A 143 -3.66 -1.56 15.88
C MET A 143 -2.89 -2.84 16.19
N ILE A 144 -2.10 -2.88 17.27
CA ILE A 144 -1.43 -4.11 17.73
C ILE A 144 -2.48 -5.14 18.15
N ALA A 145 -3.47 -4.76 18.92
CA ALA A 145 -4.56 -5.65 19.33
C ALA A 145 -5.32 -6.21 18.10
N SER A 146 -5.53 -5.39 17.07
CA SER A 146 -6.09 -5.83 15.78
C SER A 146 -5.31 -6.99 15.17
N ILE A 147 -3.99 -6.86 15.09
CA ILE A 147 -3.12 -7.89 14.50
C ILE A 147 -3.16 -9.18 15.33
N VAL A 148 -3.17 -9.05 16.65
CA VAL A 148 -3.28 -10.20 17.58
C VAL A 148 -4.61 -10.92 17.40
N CYS A 149 -5.74 -10.21 17.35
CA CYS A 149 -7.05 -10.80 17.09
C CYS A 149 -7.10 -11.56 15.76
N ILE A 150 -6.51 -10.98 14.70
CA ILE A 150 -6.47 -11.62 13.39
C ILE A 150 -5.58 -12.88 13.44
N GLY A 151 -4.45 -12.82 14.17
CA GLY A 151 -3.60 -13.99 14.36
C GLY A 151 -4.29 -15.16 15.05
N PHE A 152 -5.17 -14.90 16.04
CA PHE A 152 -5.97 -15.95 16.68
C PHE A 152 -7.01 -16.57 15.73
N ALA A 153 -7.57 -15.81 14.80
CA ALA A 153 -8.50 -16.35 13.81
C ALA A 153 -7.86 -17.40 12.89
N VAL A 154 -6.56 -17.26 12.61
CA VAL A 154 -5.80 -18.23 11.81
C VAL A 154 -5.68 -19.58 12.52
N ASN A 155 -5.42 -19.55 13.82
CA ASN A 155 -5.27 -20.79 14.61
C ASN A 155 -6.62 -21.50 14.83
N ALA A 156 -7.72 -20.74 14.99
CA ALA A 156 -9.05 -21.31 15.20
C ALA A 156 -9.57 -22.10 13.98
N SER A 157 -9.22 -21.66 12.77
CA SER A 157 -9.61 -22.38 11.55
C SER A 157 -8.88 -23.71 11.33
N GLU A 158 -7.75 -23.94 12.00
CA GLU A 158 -7.01 -25.21 11.92
C GLU A 158 -7.61 -26.28 12.85
N GLU A 159 -8.16 -25.89 14.01
CA GLU A 159 -8.78 -26.84 14.96
C GLU A 159 -10.08 -27.43 14.40
N ASP A 160 -10.82 -26.67 13.56
CA ASP A 160 -12.06 -27.14 12.95
C ASP A 160 -11.80 -28.13 11.79
N ASP A 161 -10.69 -27.96 11.04
CA ASP A 161 -10.31 -28.85 9.92
C ASP A 161 -9.75 -30.21 10.42
N GLU A 162 -9.14 -30.29 11.62
CA GLU A 162 -8.62 -31.56 12.18
C GLU A 162 -9.71 -32.53 12.69
N VAL A 163 -10.94 -32.04 12.93
CA VAL A 163 -12.02 -32.87 13.48
C VAL A 163 -12.76 -33.67 12.40
N ASP A 164 -12.68 -33.26 11.13
CA ASP A 164 -13.40 -33.92 10.02
C ASP A 164 -12.54 -34.92 9.22
N GLU A 165 -11.24 -35.13 9.54
CA GLU A 165 -10.34 -36.05 8.80
C GLU A 165 -10.52 -37.54 9.12
N ASP A 166 -11.45 -37.95 10.01
CA ASP A 166 -11.72 -39.36 10.31
C ASP A 166 -12.71 -40.04 9.32
N ALA A 167 -13.03 -39.43 8.22
CA ALA A 167 -13.89 -40.04 7.19
C ALA A 167 -13.05 -40.47 5.98
N ASP A 168 -12.69 -41.75 5.98
CA ASP A 168 -12.17 -42.60 4.92
C ASP A 168 -12.46 -42.10 3.48
N GLU A 169 -11.51 -41.43 2.83
CA GLU A 169 -11.38 -41.44 1.37
C GLU A 169 -9.89 -41.53 1.00
N GLU A 170 -9.46 -42.75 0.65
CA GLU A 170 -8.22 -43.02 -0.09
C GLU A 170 -8.35 -42.43 -1.51
N ASP A 171 -8.14 -41.14 -1.66
CA ASP A 171 -7.81 -40.54 -2.93
C ASP A 171 -6.32 -40.21 -2.95
N ASP A 172 -5.60 -40.91 -3.86
CA ASP A 172 -4.19 -40.68 -4.20
C ASP A 172 -3.94 -39.23 -4.65
N GLU A 173 -4.03 -38.27 -3.73
CA GLU A 173 -3.57 -36.90 -3.96
C GLU A 173 -2.04 -36.89 -3.96
N ILE A 174 -1.47 -36.66 -5.14
CA ILE A 174 -0.04 -36.48 -5.38
C ILE A 174 0.47 -35.44 -4.37
N ASP A 175 1.18 -35.93 -3.36
CA ASP A 175 1.88 -35.13 -2.34
C ASP A 175 2.88 -34.18 -3.02
N THR A 176 2.41 -33.02 -3.45
CA THR A 176 3.25 -31.91 -3.86
C THR A 176 3.79 -31.22 -2.60
N GLY A 177 4.77 -31.90 -1.95
CA GLY A 177 5.67 -31.34 -0.92
C GLY A 177 5.00 -30.43 0.11
N GLY A 178 4.07 -30.99 0.91
CA GLY A 178 3.17 -30.27 1.79
C GLY A 178 3.86 -29.43 2.85
N ARG A 179 3.99 -28.14 2.61
CA ARG A 179 4.08 -27.16 3.68
C ARG A 179 2.71 -27.12 4.36
N SER A 180 2.68 -27.28 5.69
CA SER A 180 1.42 -27.18 6.42
C SER A 180 0.79 -25.79 6.20
N LYS A 181 -0.54 -25.69 6.17
CA LYS A 181 -1.29 -24.42 6.08
C LYS A 181 -0.77 -23.39 7.10
N ALA A 182 -0.45 -23.84 8.34
CA ALA A 182 0.14 -23.02 9.38
C ALA A 182 1.46 -22.38 8.96
N LEU A 183 2.36 -23.15 8.36
CA LEU A 183 3.65 -22.61 7.91
C LEU A 183 3.47 -21.55 6.81
N ASN A 184 2.57 -21.78 5.87
CA ASN A 184 2.25 -20.80 4.84
C ASN A 184 1.64 -19.52 5.46
N GLY A 185 0.77 -19.63 6.46
CA GLY A 185 0.22 -18.50 7.20
C GLY A 185 1.30 -17.69 7.91
N ILE A 186 2.22 -18.35 8.61
CA ILE A 186 3.36 -17.70 9.26
C ILE A 186 4.27 -17.01 8.25
N LEU A 187 4.56 -17.65 7.11
CA LEU A 187 5.37 -17.06 6.04
C LEU A 187 4.68 -15.84 5.42
N ALA A 188 3.37 -15.90 5.20
CA ALA A 188 2.59 -14.78 4.70
C ALA A 188 2.73 -13.54 5.60
N ILE A 189 2.61 -13.71 6.92
CA ILE A 189 2.77 -12.62 7.89
C ILE A 189 4.23 -12.14 7.94
N ALA A 190 5.19 -13.06 8.03
CA ALA A 190 6.61 -12.72 8.15
C ALA A 190 7.13 -11.93 6.92
N ILE A 191 6.77 -12.37 5.71
CA ILE A 191 7.13 -11.68 4.47
C ILE A 191 6.34 -10.38 4.36
N GLY A 192 5.05 -10.39 4.73
CA GLY A 192 4.18 -9.23 4.76
C GLY A 192 4.73 -8.08 5.60
N LEU A 193 5.46 -8.37 6.69
CA LEU A 193 6.15 -7.36 7.52
C LEU A 193 7.22 -6.56 6.76
N GLY A 194 7.81 -7.12 5.71
CA GLY A 194 8.75 -6.40 4.86
C GLY A 194 8.12 -5.22 4.10
N ALA A 195 6.84 -5.29 3.83
CA ALA A 195 6.13 -4.26 3.07
C ALA A 195 6.02 -2.92 3.84
N PRO A 196 5.51 -2.86 5.10
CA PRO A 196 5.48 -1.61 5.86
C PRO A 196 6.87 -1.04 6.15
N VAL A 197 7.89 -1.88 6.37
CA VAL A 197 9.28 -1.41 6.52
C VAL A 197 9.75 -0.69 5.25
N SER A 198 9.54 -1.30 4.09
CA SER A 198 9.91 -0.72 2.78
C SER A 198 9.24 0.62 2.55
N LEU A 199 7.94 0.72 2.84
CA LEU A 199 7.20 1.97 2.68
C LEU A 199 7.61 3.04 3.70
N THR A 200 7.94 2.69 4.93
CA THR A 200 8.46 3.65 5.92
C THR A 200 9.78 4.29 5.44
N ILE A 201 10.68 3.49 4.87
CA ILE A 201 11.92 4.01 4.27
C ILE A 201 11.57 4.96 3.12
N GLN A 202 10.63 4.58 2.26
CA GLN A 202 10.16 5.44 1.17
C GLN A 202 9.61 6.77 1.68
N HIS A 203 8.73 6.75 2.69
CA HIS A 203 8.11 7.92 3.28
C HIS A 203 9.14 8.86 3.90
N TYR A 204 10.15 8.31 4.58
CA TYR A 204 11.27 9.09 5.11
C TYR A 204 12.01 9.85 3.99
N PHE A 205 12.34 9.18 2.87
CA PHE A 205 13.04 9.83 1.76
C PHE A 205 12.16 10.84 1.02
N ILE A 206 10.87 10.58 0.83
CA ILE A 206 9.91 11.54 0.28
C ILE A 206 9.92 12.81 1.12
N ARG A 207 9.81 12.70 2.45
CA ARG A 207 9.79 13.84 3.36
C ARG A 207 11.11 14.60 3.37
N LYS A 208 12.21 13.89 3.50
CA LYS A 208 13.57 14.46 3.55
C LYS A 208 13.90 15.29 2.32
N HIS A 209 13.42 14.88 1.15
CA HIS A 209 13.76 15.52 -0.12
C HIS A 209 12.61 16.37 -0.70
N SER A 210 11.50 16.52 0.03
CA SER A 210 10.30 17.24 -0.44
C SER A 210 10.54 18.70 -0.86
N GLY A 211 11.56 19.36 -0.32
CA GLY A 211 11.95 20.72 -0.69
C GLY A 211 12.58 20.87 -2.09
N VAL A 212 13.16 19.78 -2.62
CA VAL A 212 13.82 19.77 -3.92
C VAL A 212 13.04 18.94 -4.94
N TYR A 213 12.52 17.80 -4.49
CA TYR A 213 11.77 16.85 -5.30
C TYR A 213 10.46 16.54 -4.59
N THR A 214 9.40 17.21 -5.00
CA THR A 214 8.10 17.08 -4.31
C THR A 214 7.62 15.62 -4.37
N GLY A 215 6.99 15.15 -3.29
CA GLY A 215 6.49 13.77 -3.21
C GLY A 215 5.56 13.41 -4.37
N GLN A 216 4.74 14.37 -4.84
CA GLN A 216 3.89 14.17 -6.02
C GLN A 216 4.71 13.95 -7.30
N ALA A 217 5.71 14.80 -7.57
CA ALA A 217 6.55 14.66 -8.75
C ALA A 217 7.31 13.33 -8.72
N GLN A 218 7.84 12.95 -7.54
CA GLN A 218 8.52 11.69 -7.32
C GLN A 218 7.62 10.49 -7.62
N ALA A 219 6.40 10.48 -7.10
CA ALA A 219 5.44 9.39 -7.35
C ALA A 219 5.05 9.31 -8.84
N PHE A 220 4.83 10.45 -9.51
CA PHE A 220 4.57 10.49 -10.94
C PHE A 220 5.75 10.01 -11.80
N ASP A 221 6.98 10.13 -11.32
CA ASP A 221 8.16 9.62 -12.04
C ASP A 221 8.38 8.13 -11.76
N VAL A 222 8.13 7.69 -10.52
CA VAL A 222 8.31 6.30 -10.10
C VAL A 222 7.26 5.36 -10.71
N ALA A 223 5.98 5.76 -10.73
CA ALA A 223 4.89 4.90 -11.19
C ALA A 223 5.12 4.30 -12.59
N PRO A 224 5.43 5.07 -13.64
CA PRO A 224 5.68 4.48 -14.95
C PRO A 224 7.01 3.68 -15.00
N LEU A 225 8.06 4.11 -14.27
CA LEU A 225 9.33 3.38 -14.26
C LEU A 225 9.20 2.01 -13.60
N LEU A 226 8.49 1.94 -12.46
CA LEU A 226 8.18 0.70 -11.78
C LEU A 226 7.41 -0.25 -12.70
N ASN A 227 6.37 0.26 -13.32
CA ASN A 227 5.46 -0.56 -14.12
C ASN A 227 6.02 -0.96 -15.49
N ILE A 228 6.93 -0.16 -16.08
CA ILE A 228 7.69 -0.59 -17.27
C ILE A 228 8.50 -1.86 -16.95
N VAL A 229 9.16 -1.91 -15.78
CA VAL A 229 9.92 -3.11 -15.39
C VAL A 229 8.99 -4.30 -15.19
N PHE A 230 7.81 -4.11 -14.61
CA PHE A 230 6.83 -5.18 -14.49
C PHE A 230 6.39 -5.75 -15.85
N CYS A 231 6.32 -4.94 -16.89
CA CYS A 231 5.99 -5.42 -18.24
C CYS A 231 7.01 -6.45 -18.77
N PHE A 232 8.25 -6.49 -18.25
CA PHE A 232 9.20 -7.54 -18.65
C PHE A 232 8.82 -8.95 -18.17
N PHE A 233 7.95 -9.04 -17.15
CA PHE A 233 7.41 -10.34 -16.70
C PHE A 233 6.17 -10.78 -17.49
N MET A 234 5.67 -9.99 -18.45
CA MET A 234 4.50 -10.35 -19.25
C MET A 234 4.66 -11.69 -20.01
N PRO A 235 5.80 -12.00 -20.65
CA PRO A 235 5.95 -13.30 -21.30
C PRO A 235 5.75 -14.47 -20.34
N GLN A 236 6.34 -14.39 -19.14
CA GLN A 236 6.19 -15.42 -18.11
C GLN A 236 4.73 -15.54 -17.64
N LEU A 237 4.02 -14.42 -17.49
CA LEU A 237 2.61 -14.44 -17.13
C LEU A 237 1.76 -15.10 -18.24
N MET A 238 2.04 -14.78 -19.50
CA MET A 238 1.33 -15.37 -20.63
C MET A 238 1.56 -16.88 -20.75
N ASP A 239 2.72 -17.38 -20.31
CA ASP A 239 3.01 -18.82 -20.25
C ASP A 239 2.26 -19.53 -19.13
N GLN A 240 1.97 -18.83 -18.03
CA GLN A 240 1.29 -19.38 -16.85
C GLN A 240 -0.24 -19.25 -16.91
N LEU A 241 -0.73 -18.24 -17.56
CA LEU A 241 -2.13 -17.88 -17.64
C LEU A 241 -2.50 -17.60 -19.09
N ASP A 242 -3.64 -18.11 -19.53
CA ASP A 242 -4.23 -17.75 -20.84
C ASP A 242 -4.80 -16.32 -20.75
N VAL A 243 -3.89 -15.34 -20.91
CA VAL A 243 -4.17 -13.90 -20.69
C VAL A 243 -5.11 -13.37 -21.77
N THR A 244 -6.27 -12.95 -21.35
CA THR A 244 -7.28 -12.31 -22.20
C THR A 244 -7.15 -10.80 -22.24
N TRP A 245 -7.82 -10.15 -23.19
CA TRP A 245 -7.93 -8.68 -23.18
C TRP A 245 -8.65 -8.15 -21.94
N GLU A 246 -9.59 -8.91 -21.38
CA GLU A 246 -10.26 -8.59 -20.12
C GLU A 246 -9.27 -8.53 -18.98
N ASP A 247 -8.36 -9.49 -18.85
CA ASP A 247 -7.33 -9.52 -17.82
C ASP A 247 -6.40 -8.31 -17.91
N ILE A 248 -5.95 -7.96 -19.12
CA ILE A 248 -5.11 -6.77 -19.33
C ILE A 248 -5.86 -5.50 -18.93
N PHE A 249 -7.15 -5.39 -19.24
CA PHE A 249 -7.96 -4.24 -18.90
C PHE A 249 -8.20 -4.15 -17.38
N VAL A 250 -8.63 -5.23 -16.74
CA VAL A 250 -8.90 -5.29 -15.30
C VAL A 250 -7.61 -5.07 -14.50
N GLY A 251 -6.52 -5.75 -14.85
CA GLY A 251 -5.22 -5.59 -14.20
C GLY A 251 -4.67 -4.18 -14.39
N GLY A 252 -4.76 -3.63 -15.60
CA GLY A 252 -4.34 -2.27 -15.89
C GLY A 252 -5.15 -1.21 -15.14
N ALA A 253 -6.46 -1.41 -15.00
CA ALA A 253 -7.33 -0.55 -14.19
C ALA A 253 -6.94 -0.63 -12.70
N ALA A 254 -6.75 -1.85 -12.17
CA ALA A 254 -6.29 -2.08 -10.80
C ALA A 254 -4.97 -1.38 -10.52
N GLY A 255 -3.97 -1.54 -11.39
CA GLY A 255 -2.68 -0.87 -11.27
C GLY A 255 -2.79 0.65 -11.30
N SER A 256 -3.60 1.20 -12.21
CA SER A 256 -3.83 2.64 -12.31
C SER A 256 -4.49 3.21 -11.04
N MET A 257 -5.44 2.47 -10.44
CA MET A 257 -6.09 2.87 -9.19
C MET A 257 -5.11 2.82 -8.02
N MET A 258 -4.30 1.77 -7.89
CA MET A 258 -3.29 1.63 -6.85
C MET A 258 -2.26 2.76 -6.92
N GLU A 259 -1.70 3.01 -8.10
CA GLU A 259 -0.68 4.04 -8.28
C GLU A 259 -1.23 5.46 -8.13
N SER A 260 -2.48 5.72 -8.53
CA SER A 260 -3.15 7.00 -8.26
C SER A 260 -3.31 7.23 -6.75
N GLY A 261 -3.66 6.19 -6.00
CA GLY A 261 -3.68 6.23 -4.53
C GLY A 261 -2.31 6.53 -3.96
N ARG A 262 -1.26 5.89 -4.45
CA ARG A 262 0.14 6.10 -4.03
C ARG A 262 0.63 7.53 -4.28
N VAL A 263 0.26 8.14 -5.42
CA VAL A 263 0.56 9.55 -5.70
C VAL A 263 -0.06 10.48 -4.65
N LEU A 264 -1.33 10.24 -4.29
CA LEU A 264 -2.02 11.03 -3.27
C LEU A 264 -1.39 10.88 -1.88
N ILE A 265 -0.95 9.67 -1.53
CA ILE A 265 -0.22 9.42 -0.28
C ILE A 265 1.09 10.20 -0.27
N SER A 266 1.90 10.06 -1.31
CA SER A 266 3.20 10.70 -1.41
C SER A 266 3.10 12.23 -1.29
N TYR A 267 2.06 12.83 -1.89
CA TYR A 267 1.75 14.24 -1.71
C TYR A 267 1.41 14.57 -0.25
N SER A 268 0.51 13.79 0.35
CA SER A 268 0.05 14.02 1.72
C SER A 268 1.16 13.88 2.76
N ILE A 269 2.06 12.92 2.58
CA ILE A 269 3.24 12.73 3.44
C ILE A 269 4.23 13.89 3.29
N ALA A 270 4.40 14.41 2.08
CA ALA A 270 5.30 15.53 1.84
C ALA A 270 4.85 16.82 2.57
N VAL A 271 3.55 17.06 2.71
CA VAL A 271 2.98 18.31 3.25
C VAL A 271 2.32 18.15 4.63
N GLY A 272 1.94 16.92 5.03
CA GLY A 272 1.20 16.61 6.24
C GLY A 272 2.05 15.93 7.32
N LEU A 273 1.37 15.44 8.36
CA LEU A 273 1.95 14.55 9.37
C LEU A 273 1.88 13.11 8.84
N ALA A 274 3.02 12.40 8.82
CA ALA A 274 3.09 11.08 8.19
C ALA A 274 2.18 10.05 8.87
N GLY A 275 2.21 9.95 10.20
CA GLY A 275 1.39 8.98 10.94
C GLY A 275 -0.11 9.09 10.66
N PRO A 276 -0.76 10.26 10.82
CA PRO A 276 -2.17 10.43 10.46
C PRO A 276 -2.50 10.16 8.99
N VAL A 277 -1.61 10.55 8.07
CA VAL A 277 -1.81 10.26 6.64
C VAL A 277 -1.83 8.76 6.39
N THR A 278 -0.84 8.05 6.93
CA THR A 278 -0.71 6.59 6.75
C THR A 278 -1.88 5.85 7.41
N ALA A 279 -2.32 6.32 8.58
CA ALA A 279 -3.48 5.76 9.26
C ALA A 279 -4.75 5.86 8.41
N ILE A 280 -5.01 7.02 7.78
CA ILE A 280 -6.17 7.18 6.87
C ILE A 280 -6.04 6.25 5.65
N VAL A 281 -4.82 6.05 5.15
CA VAL A 281 -4.59 5.14 4.02
C VAL A 281 -4.92 3.71 4.40
N ASN A 282 -4.57 3.28 5.60
CA ASN A 282 -4.84 1.93 6.08
C ASN A 282 -6.35 1.58 6.17
N ALA A 283 -7.25 2.57 6.04
CA ALA A 283 -8.66 2.31 5.83
C ALA A 283 -8.95 1.53 4.52
N ASN A 284 -7.96 1.37 3.63
CA ASN A 284 -8.05 0.50 2.44
C ASN A 284 -8.40 -0.94 2.79
N ILE A 285 -7.99 -1.43 3.97
CA ILE A 285 -8.30 -2.77 4.47
C ILE A 285 -9.81 -2.98 4.56
N ALA A 286 -10.53 -2.00 5.09
CA ALA A 286 -11.99 -2.08 5.17
C ALA A 286 -12.63 -2.24 3.77
N TYR A 287 -12.12 -1.54 2.76
CA TYR A 287 -12.60 -1.69 1.38
C TYR A 287 -12.28 -3.07 0.81
N GLN A 288 -11.08 -3.59 1.04
CA GLN A 288 -10.71 -4.94 0.60
C GLN A 288 -11.59 -6.01 1.26
N THR A 289 -11.80 -5.91 2.57
CA THR A 289 -12.65 -6.85 3.29
C THR A 289 -14.10 -6.80 2.81
N ILE A 290 -14.67 -5.60 2.65
CA ILE A 290 -16.04 -5.44 2.14
C ILE A 290 -16.17 -6.08 0.75
N LEU A 291 -15.21 -5.84 -0.13
CA LEU A 291 -15.21 -6.43 -1.47
C LEU A 291 -15.05 -7.96 -1.41
N GLY A 292 -14.21 -8.48 -0.50
CA GLY A 292 -14.06 -9.93 -0.28
C GLY A 292 -15.37 -10.59 0.14
N VAL A 293 -16.11 -9.98 1.05
CA VAL A 293 -17.42 -10.47 1.47
C VAL A 293 -18.46 -10.37 0.35
N LEU A 294 -18.53 -9.21 -0.34
CA LEU A 294 -19.57 -8.95 -1.33
C LEU A 294 -19.35 -9.68 -2.67
N LEU A 295 -18.11 -9.79 -3.14
CA LEU A 295 -17.80 -10.31 -4.46
C LEU A 295 -17.27 -11.75 -4.44
N ALA A 296 -16.55 -12.13 -3.39
CA ALA A 296 -15.98 -13.47 -3.25
C ALA A 296 -16.75 -14.34 -2.24
N SER A 297 -17.86 -13.83 -1.67
CA SER A 297 -18.69 -14.55 -0.66
C SER A 297 -17.84 -15.10 0.51
N GLN A 298 -16.73 -14.42 0.84
CA GLN A 298 -15.86 -14.83 1.93
C GLN A 298 -16.57 -14.64 3.27
N SER A 299 -16.64 -15.69 4.07
CA SER A 299 -17.09 -15.60 5.45
C SER A 299 -16.04 -14.91 6.32
N LEU A 300 -16.47 -14.16 7.31
CA LEU A 300 -15.60 -13.56 8.31
C LEU A 300 -15.88 -14.19 9.66
N ASP A 301 -14.84 -14.71 10.31
CA ASP A 301 -14.92 -15.13 11.69
C ASP A 301 -15.03 -13.92 12.64
N THR A 302 -15.54 -14.16 13.84
CA THR A 302 -15.72 -13.14 14.88
C THR A 302 -14.42 -12.44 15.27
N PHE A 303 -13.31 -13.17 15.33
CA PHE A 303 -11.99 -12.61 15.59
C PHE A 303 -11.49 -11.72 14.46
N GLN A 304 -11.73 -12.09 13.19
CA GLN A 304 -11.43 -11.28 12.02
C GLN A 304 -12.20 -9.97 12.04
N VAL A 305 -13.50 -10.03 12.28
CA VAL A 305 -14.35 -8.83 12.40
C VAL A 305 -13.87 -7.93 13.53
N SER A 306 -13.60 -8.49 14.71
CA SER A 306 -13.10 -7.75 15.86
C SER A 306 -11.75 -7.09 15.58
N GLY A 307 -10.83 -7.81 14.93
CA GLY A 307 -9.54 -7.29 14.53
C GLY A 307 -9.65 -6.13 13.55
N ILE A 308 -10.50 -6.24 12.53
CA ILE A 308 -10.74 -5.15 11.56
C ILE A 308 -11.32 -3.92 12.25
N LEU A 309 -12.28 -4.09 13.16
CA LEU A 309 -12.88 -2.99 13.92
C LEU A 309 -11.85 -2.30 14.83
N LEU A 310 -11.02 -3.08 15.54
CA LEU A 310 -9.94 -2.53 16.37
C LEU A 310 -8.91 -1.76 15.53
N GLY A 311 -8.52 -2.29 14.37
CA GLY A 311 -7.63 -1.61 13.44
C GLY A 311 -8.21 -0.29 12.95
N PHE A 312 -9.49 -0.28 12.58
CA PHE A 312 -10.20 0.93 12.16
C PHE A 312 -10.30 1.97 13.27
N LEU A 313 -10.62 1.56 14.50
CA LEU A 313 -10.63 2.45 15.66
C LEU A 313 -9.24 3.02 15.96
N GLY A 314 -8.19 2.21 15.85
CA GLY A 314 -6.80 2.66 15.97
C GLY A 314 -6.44 3.73 14.95
N VAL A 315 -6.78 3.49 13.69
CA VAL A 315 -6.63 4.45 12.58
C VAL A 315 -7.37 5.77 12.89
N CYS A 316 -8.63 5.68 13.32
CA CYS A 316 -9.43 6.86 13.70
C CYS A 316 -8.79 7.63 14.85
N ALA A 317 -8.32 6.94 15.90
CA ALA A 317 -7.65 7.57 17.05
C ALA A 317 -6.42 8.36 16.60
N ILE A 318 -5.55 7.77 15.76
CA ILE A 318 -4.35 8.45 15.24
C ILE A 318 -4.73 9.64 14.36
N SER A 319 -5.72 9.49 13.47
CA SER A 319 -6.05 10.50 12.45
C SER A 319 -6.81 11.71 13.00
N LEU A 320 -7.70 11.50 13.98
CA LEU A 320 -8.61 12.54 14.46
C LEU A 320 -7.95 13.45 15.51
N PHE A 321 -6.97 12.93 16.25
CA PHE A 321 -6.40 13.64 17.40
C PHE A 321 -5.77 14.97 17.02
N ASP A 322 -4.97 15.01 15.99
CA ASP A 322 -4.28 16.25 15.57
C ASP A 322 -5.25 17.34 15.13
N ASN A 323 -6.35 16.95 14.50
CA ASN A 323 -7.39 17.88 14.06
C ASN A 323 -8.16 18.44 15.25
N VAL A 324 -8.48 17.60 16.25
CA VAL A 324 -9.17 18.01 17.47
C VAL A 324 -8.28 18.94 18.31
N VAL A 325 -7.02 18.58 18.51
CA VAL A 325 -6.07 19.41 19.28
C VAL A 325 -5.82 20.76 18.62
N LYS A 326 -5.65 20.81 17.31
CA LYS A 326 -5.50 22.07 16.56
C LYS A 326 -6.76 22.93 16.71
N LYS A 327 -7.94 22.35 16.60
CA LYS A 327 -9.22 23.06 16.73
C LYS A 327 -9.40 23.62 18.14
N VAL A 328 -9.11 22.82 19.17
CA VAL A 328 -9.18 23.26 20.59
C VAL A 328 -8.18 24.37 20.88
N LYS A 329 -6.93 24.28 20.40
CA LYS A 329 -5.94 25.34 20.55
C LYS A 329 -6.35 26.64 19.86
N LEU A 330 -6.92 26.53 18.67
CA LEU A 330 -7.43 27.70 17.91
C LEU A 330 -8.59 28.36 18.67
N THR A 331 -9.54 27.56 19.16
CA THR A 331 -10.69 28.08 19.94
C THR A 331 -10.22 28.78 21.23
N ARG A 332 -9.24 28.19 21.95
CA ARG A 332 -8.66 28.84 23.17
C ARG A 332 -7.95 30.15 22.84
N ARG A 333 -7.20 30.22 21.73
CA ARG A 333 -6.57 31.47 21.29
C ARG A 333 -7.61 32.54 20.94
N LEU A 334 -8.68 32.15 20.25
CA LEU A 334 -9.74 33.11 19.88
C LEU A 334 -10.54 33.58 21.12
N SER A 335 -10.73 32.74 22.12
CA SER A 335 -11.38 33.15 23.38
C SER A 335 -10.50 34.10 24.20
N SER A 336 -9.17 33.89 24.23
CA SER A 336 -8.23 34.78 24.95
C SER A 336 -8.00 36.12 24.24
N LEU A 337 -8.36 36.27 22.98
CA LEU A 337 -8.32 37.54 22.25
C LEU A 337 -9.64 38.35 22.38
N ARG A 338 -10.69 37.75 22.95
CA ARG A 338 -12.00 38.38 23.19
C ARG A 338 -12.18 38.80 24.66
N SER A 339 -11.34 38.32 25.54
CA SER A 339 -11.24 38.77 26.95
C SER A 339 -10.25 39.89 27.09
#